data_a281e017c37a52581d26fae38f21a3a2
#
_entry.id   a281e017c37a52581d26fae38f21a3a2
#
_cell.length_a   1.000
_cell.length_b   1.000
_cell.length_c   1.000
_cell.angle_alpha   90.00
_cell.angle_beta   90.00
_cell.angle_gamma   90.00
#
_symmetry.space_group_name_H-M   'P 1'
#
loop_
_entity.id
_entity.type
_entity.pdbx_description
1 polymer ?
#
loop_
_entity_poly.entity_id
_entity_poly.type
_entity_poly.pdbx_seq_one_letter_code
_entity_poly.pdbx_strand_id
1 'polypeptide(L)' 'MNERQWKQVEGQLPEGAKILRTYNAFENGELRIIVMLPGARFETRYIAHFEGEDVKLEHRP' A
#
# COMPACT_ATOMS: atom_id res chain seq x y z
N MET A 1 -3.08 -2.10 -10.53
CA MET A 1 -3.71 -3.23 -9.84
C MET A 1 -5.17 -3.35 -10.26
N ASN A 2 -5.68 -4.59 -10.30
CA ASN A 2 -7.08 -4.82 -10.58
C ASN A 2 -7.91 -4.70 -9.30
N GLU A 3 -9.23 -4.81 -9.42
CA GLU A 3 -10.14 -4.66 -8.29
C GLU A 3 -9.87 -5.66 -7.17
N ARG A 4 -9.58 -6.91 -7.52
CA ARG A 4 -9.29 -7.96 -6.55
C ARG A 4 -8.05 -7.60 -5.73
N GLN A 5 -7.02 -7.12 -6.40
CA GLN A 5 -5.77 -6.74 -5.74
C GLN A 5 -5.97 -5.53 -4.82
N TRP A 6 -6.77 -4.55 -5.25
CA TRP A 6 -7.10 -3.41 -4.40
C TRP A 6 -7.84 -3.84 -3.13
N LYS A 7 -8.74 -4.81 -3.25
CA LYS A 7 -9.43 -5.36 -2.07
C LYS A 7 -8.46 -6.04 -1.12
N GLN A 8 -7.47 -6.74 -1.66
CA GLN A 8 -6.44 -7.35 -0.82
C GLN A 8 -5.62 -6.29 -0.09
N VAL A 9 -5.27 -5.21 -0.77
CA VAL A 9 -4.56 -4.09 -0.14
C VAL A 9 -5.39 -3.50 1.00
N GLU A 10 -6.64 -3.20 0.73
CA GLU A 10 -7.54 -2.64 1.76
C GLU A 10 -7.68 -3.57 2.96
N GLY A 11 -7.75 -4.87 2.72
CA GLY A 11 -7.88 -5.85 3.79
C GLY A 11 -6.63 -5.98 4.66
N GLN A 12 -5.48 -5.56 4.16
CA GLN A 12 -4.22 -5.61 4.90
C GLN A 12 -3.91 -4.30 5.62
N LEU A 13 -4.63 -3.23 5.31
CA LEU A 13 -4.44 -1.94 5.97
C LEU A 13 -5.27 -1.88 7.25
N PRO A 14 -4.83 -1.11 8.25
CA PRO A 14 -5.64 -0.89 9.45
C PRO A 14 -6.99 -0.26 9.09
N GLU A 15 -8.00 -0.54 9.88
CA GLU A 15 -9.31 0.04 9.69
C GLU A 15 -9.23 1.56 9.80
N GLY A 16 -9.89 2.25 8.88
CA GLY A 16 -9.88 3.70 8.83
C GLY A 16 -8.71 4.31 8.07
N ALA A 17 -7.78 3.48 7.58
CA ALA A 17 -6.66 3.97 6.78
C ALA A 17 -7.16 4.54 5.45
N LYS A 18 -6.52 5.61 4.99
CA LYS A 18 -6.84 6.22 3.70
C LYS A 18 -5.63 6.15 2.78
N ILE A 19 -5.83 5.65 1.57
CA ILE A 19 -4.80 5.65 0.56
C ILE A 19 -4.75 7.03 -0.06
N LEU A 20 -3.59 7.69 0.08
CA LEU A 20 -3.42 9.06 -0.44
C LEU A 20 -2.96 9.06 -1.88
N ARG A 21 -1.99 8.19 -2.21
CA ARG A 21 -1.47 8.09 -3.56
C ARG A 21 -0.63 6.83 -3.70
N THR A 22 -0.35 6.45 -4.93
CA THR A 22 0.54 5.34 -5.23
C THR A 22 1.55 5.78 -6.28
N TYR A 23 2.74 5.19 -6.25
CA TYR A 23 3.74 5.45 -7.28
C TYR A 23 4.72 4.29 -7.35
N ASN A 24 5.39 4.19 -8.50
CA ASN A 24 6.46 3.21 -8.66
C ASN A 24 7.78 3.86 -8.32
N ALA A 25 8.57 3.22 -7.46
CA ALA A 25 9.88 3.74 -7.10
C ALA A 25 10.79 3.73 -8.31
N PHE A 26 11.48 4.85 -8.53
CA PHE A 26 12.34 5.03 -9.69
C PHE A 26 13.47 3.99 -9.74
N GLU A 27 14.02 3.66 -8.57
CA GLU A 27 15.21 2.81 -8.48
C GLU A 27 14.96 1.36 -8.88
N ASN A 28 13.83 0.79 -8.49
CA ASN A 28 13.58 -0.65 -8.64
C ASN A 28 12.18 -0.98 -9.13
N GLY A 29 11.37 0.02 -9.41
CA GLY A 29 10.02 -0.18 -9.91
C GLY A 29 9.02 -0.72 -8.89
N GLU A 30 9.39 -0.79 -7.61
CA GLU A 30 8.47 -1.23 -6.57
C GLU A 30 7.25 -0.32 -6.51
N LEU A 31 6.08 -0.92 -6.37
CA LEU A 31 4.86 -0.14 -6.16
C LEU A 31 4.78 0.27 -4.70
N ARG A 32 4.72 1.57 -4.47
CA ARG A 32 4.61 2.14 -3.13
C ARG A 32 3.25 2.77 -2.94
N ILE A 33 2.67 2.52 -1.78
CA ILE A 33 1.34 3.00 -1.43
C ILE A 33 1.48 3.90 -0.21
N ILE A 34 1.10 5.16 -0.37
CA ILE A 34 1.17 6.15 0.71
C ILE A 34 -0.19 6.23 1.38
N VAL A 35 -0.19 6.02 2.68
CA VAL A 35 -1.42 5.86 3.45
C VAL A 35 -1.40 6.80 4.64
N MET A 36 -2.56 7.36 4.95
CA MET A 36 -2.75 8.09 6.20
C MET A 36 -3.51 7.18 7.17
N LEU A 37 -2.87 6.83 8.27
CA LEU A 37 -3.48 6.01 9.30
C LEU A 37 -4.36 6.87 10.21
N PRO A 38 -5.40 6.29 10.85
CA PRO A 38 -6.25 7.05 11.76
C PRO A 38 -5.44 7.62 12.93
N GLY A 39 -5.59 8.91 13.17
CA GLY A 39 -4.89 9.58 14.26
C GLY A 39 -3.42 9.86 14.02
N ALA A 40 -2.89 9.49 12.87
CA ALA A 40 -1.48 9.72 12.56
C ALA A 40 -1.24 11.17 12.12
N ARG A 41 -0.05 11.68 12.46
CA ARG A 41 0.38 13.02 12.01
C ARG A 41 1.07 12.97 10.65
N PHE A 42 1.68 11.85 10.32
CA PHE A 42 2.50 11.71 9.13
C PHE A 42 2.04 10.53 8.31
N GLU A 43 2.31 10.60 7.02
CA GLU A 43 2.02 9.53 6.09
C GLU A 43 2.83 8.29 6.42
N THR A 44 2.27 7.13 6.12
CA THR A 44 2.95 5.84 6.25
C THR A 44 3.13 5.24 4.86
N ARG A 45 4.30 4.70 4.60
CA ARG A 45 4.61 4.08 3.34
C ARG A 45 4.52 2.56 3.44
N TYR A 46 3.80 1.97 2.50
CA TYR A 46 3.76 0.52 2.32
C TYR A 46 4.32 0.17 0.95
N ILE A 47 4.97 -0.98 0.87
CA ILE A 47 5.46 -1.50 -0.40
C ILE A 47 4.59 -2.70 -0.75
N ALA A 48 4.09 -2.73 -2.00
CA ALA A 48 3.28 -3.83 -2.48
C ALA A 48 4.19 -4.87 -3.14
N HIS A 49 4.13 -6.09 -2.63
CA HIS A 49 4.86 -7.21 -3.20
C HIS A 49 3.85 -8.11 -3.90
N PHE A 50 4.11 -8.42 -5.16
CA PHE A 50 3.22 -9.25 -5.96
C PHE A 50 3.69 -10.70 -5.92
N GLU A 51 2.78 -11.61 -5.58
CA GLU A 51 3.02 -13.05 -5.59
C GLU A 51 1.96 -13.67 -6.50
N GLY A 52 2.33 -13.86 -7.79
CA GLY A 52 1.35 -14.25 -8.79
C GLY A 52 0.30 -13.15 -8.94
N GLU A 53 -0.96 -13.49 -8.67
CA GLU A 53 -2.06 -12.52 -8.74
C GLU A 53 -2.37 -11.88 -7.40
N ASP A 54 -1.65 -12.28 -6.34
CA ASP A 54 -1.89 -11.76 -5.00
C ASP A 54 -0.93 -10.62 -4.68
N VAL A 55 -1.33 -9.80 -3.70
CA VAL A 55 -0.54 -8.66 -3.25
C VAL A 55 -0.34 -8.77 -1.75
N LYS A 56 0.91 -8.62 -1.33
CA LYS A 56 1.25 -8.51 0.10
C LYS A 56 1.87 -7.17 0.37
N LEU A 57 1.43 -6.52 1.45
CA LEU A 57 1.98 -5.23 1.84
C LEU A 57 3.08 -5.40 2.87
N GLU A 58 4.13 -4.61 2.68
CA GLU A 58 5.20 -4.48 3.65
C GLU A 58 5.19 -3.05 4.18
N HIS A 59 5.08 -2.90 5.50
CA HIS A 59 5.18 -1.57 6.13
C HIS A 59 6.65 -1.13 6.11
N ARG A 60 6.90 0.04 5.57
CA ARG A 60 8.25 0.60 5.52
C ARG A 60 8.24 1.96 6.21
N PRO A 61 8.92 2.08 7.36
CA PRO A 61 8.97 3.36 8.08
C PRO A 61 9.66 4.46 7.28
#